data_1a5321ad6bdda7d1e2a95915639dad10
#
_entry.id   1a5321ad6bdda7d1e2a95915639dad10
#
_cell.length_a   1.000
_cell.length_b   1.000
_cell.length_c   1.000
_cell.angle_alpha   90.00
_cell.angle_beta   90.00
_cell.angle_gamma   90.00
#
_symmetry.space_group_name_H-M   'P 1'
#
loop_
_entity.id
_entity.type
_entity.pdbx_description
1 polymer ?
#
loop_
_entity_poly.entity_id
_entity_poly.type
_entity_poly.pdbx_seq_one_letter_code
_entity_poly.pdbx_strand_id
1 'polypeptide(L)'
;MQLTPETPIAGILAPLFALRSEDDLGIGDTQTLRELVDWAAEYGFGLVQLLPINETGGDNSPYMAVSSLALEPSTLRVSPEAIPDLSQVAFDRITGTVNLKKLRTGPVKYSEVKPLKQALLANAFQSFSRKHLSKNTGRARLFRAFVKEHVGWIEGYVLFRVLMDRHGNEQWDHWPNEHSTVAAAREWLRKQRPAARSQFENRMQFYRYVQWIAFTQWAELKAYCDQKQVALMGDVPFGVSYYSADVFSNPELFDLTWSGGAPPEEMFKSDPFTMKWGQNWGVPIYRWETMRGDDFAWWRQRVQTVRSIFHLFRIDHILGFYRIYSFPWRPEDNGVYLPMSKEEAAGRTGGRLPGFLGQDDDTVEHREANCRQGAEVLKMISQVVGEHRLIGEDLGVVPDYVRPNLTSLGIAGFKIPMWEKEPDTRFIQGKKYPRLSVTTYATHDHPPLKTIWEELREAIETRNDGHARWEMQCFAEFAGLEIPIPSPFTPEIHEALIAALFRSNAWIPICMITDLLGGTERFNVPGAVSETNWSTRLSQTVKQLKKQRRTCALMQQMQRLLQQTGRAVAVQSTK
;
A
#
# COMPACT_ATOMS: atom_id res chain seq x y z
N MET A 1 -13.99 -17.61 -2.48
CA MET A 1 -14.32 -17.02 -1.16
C MET A 1 -15.45 -16.02 -1.33
N GLN A 2 -16.54 -16.13 -0.55
CA GLN A 2 -17.64 -15.17 -0.57
C GLN A 2 -17.33 -14.04 0.41
N LEU A 3 -17.23 -12.80 -0.09
CA LEU A 3 -16.92 -11.60 0.69
C LEU A 3 -18.04 -10.58 0.45
N THR A 4 -18.95 -10.51 1.41
CA THR A 4 -20.13 -9.61 1.37
C THR A 4 -20.34 -8.98 2.75
N PRO A 5 -20.98 -7.78 2.81
CA PRO A 5 -21.25 -7.13 4.09
C PRO A 5 -22.10 -7.96 5.05
N GLU A 6 -22.94 -8.88 4.54
CA GLU A 6 -23.78 -9.78 5.34
C GLU A 6 -22.93 -10.80 6.12
N THR A 7 -21.73 -11.13 5.63
CA THR A 7 -20.80 -12.03 6.28
C THR A 7 -19.62 -11.25 6.84
N PRO A 8 -19.70 -10.75 8.09
CA PRO A 8 -18.64 -9.93 8.68
C PRO A 8 -17.40 -10.76 8.92
N ILE A 9 -16.24 -10.18 8.64
CA ILE A 9 -14.93 -10.78 8.89
C ILE A 9 -14.05 -9.84 9.69
N ALA A 10 -13.02 -10.37 10.33
CA ALA A 10 -12.01 -9.58 11.02
C ALA A 10 -10.66 -9.67 10.29
N GLY A 11 -9.90 -8.57 10.30
CA GLY A 11 -8.64 -8.47 9.57
C GLY A 11 -7.45 -8.06 10.44
N ILE A 12 -6.26 -8.37 9.93
CA ILE A 12 -4.97 -7.91 10.44
C ILE A 12 -4.30 -7.10 9.33
N LEU A 13 -3.93 -5.84 9.60
CA LEU A 13 -3.07 -5.05 8.71
C LEU A 13 -1.61 -5.32 9.08
N ALA A 14 -0.80 -5.76 8.12
CA ALA A 14 0.61 -6.00 8.33
C ALA A 14 1.41 -5.61 7.07
N PRO A 15 2.32 -4.60 7.14
CA PRO A 15 3.22 -4.32 6.04
C PRO A 15 4.12 -5.53 5.77
N LEU A 16 4.17 -5.97 4.50
CA LEU A 16 4.93 -7.18 4.15
C LEU A 16 6.40 -7.07 4.53
N PHE A 17 7.03 -5.91 4.29
CA PHE A 17 8.42 -5.67 4.63
C PHE A 17 8.71 -5.80 6.14
N ALA A 18 7.71 -5.51 6.98
CA ALA A 18 7.85 -5.54 8.43
C ALA A 18 7.83 -6.95 9.02
N LEU A 19 7.28 -7.92 8.30
CA LEU A 19 7.21 -9.31 8.74
C LEU A 19 8.60 -9.96 8.79
N ARG A 20 8.73 -10.99 9.63
CA ARG A 20 9.98 -11.73 9.82
C ARG A 20 9.74 -13.23 9.84
N SER A 21 10.64 -13.97 9.20
CA SER A 21 10.79 -15.42 9.36
C SER A 21 12.23 -15.80 9.76
N GLU A 22 12.46 -17.05 10.12
CA GLU A 22 13.79 -17.53 10.53
C GLU A 22 14.79 -17.56 9.36
N ASP A 23 14.28 -17.67 8.15
CA ASP A 23 15.05 -17.86 6.92
C ASP A 23 14.83 -16.79 5.84
N ASP A 24 14.18 -15.66 6.20
CA ASP A 24 14.09 -14.52 5.29
C ASP A 24 15.48 -13.93 4.94
N LEU A 25 15.54 -13.17 3.86
CA LEU A 25 16.77 -12.51 3.40
C LEU A 25 16.86 -11.04 3.85
N GLY A 26 16.35 -10.72 5.05
CA GLY A 26 16.41 -9.38 5.64
C GLY A 26 15.15 -8.52 5.39
N ILE A 27 14.11 -9.10 4.79
CA ILE A 27 12.80 -8.48 4.54
C ILE A 27 11.73 -9.55 4.52
N GLY A 28 10.50 -9.22 4.91
CA GLY A 28 9.37 -10.13 4.76
C GLY A 28 9.08 -10.45 3.30
N ASP A 29 8.76 -11.70 3.02
CA ASP A 29 8.54 -12.22 1.68
C ASP A 29 7.23 -13.03 1.57
N THR A 30 6.93 -13.54 0.38
CA THR A 30 5.71 -14.32 0.13
C THR A 30 5.60 -15.57 1.02
N GLN A 31 6.71 -16.17 1.47
CA GLN A 31 6.68 -17.28 2.42
C GLN A 31 6.38 -16.80 3.85
N THR A 32 6.97 -15.67 4.26
CA THR A 32 6.65 -15.05 5.55
C THR A 32 5.16 -14.67 5.63
N LEU A 33 4.59 -14.22 4.52
CA LEU A 33 3.16 -13.93 4.44
C LEU A 33 2.30 -15.20 4.57
N ARG A 34 2.71 -16.34 4.02
CA ARG A 34 2.03 -17.62 4.24
C ARG A 34 2.01 -17.98 5.73
N GLU A 35 3.12 -17.77 6.45
CA GLU A 35 3.18 -18.01 7.90
C GLU A 35 2.19 -17.12 8.67
N LEU A 36 2.03 -15.84 8.26
CA LEU A 36 1.05 -14.92 8.83
C LEU A 36 -0.39 -15.36 8.51
N VAL A 37 -0.66 -15.79 7.28
CA VAL A 37 -1.97 -16.31 6.86
C VAL A 37 -2.35 -17.55 7.69
N ASP A 38 -1.42 -18.48 7.92
CA ASP A 38 -1.64 -19.64 8.79
C ASP A 38 -1.96 -19.22 10.22
N TRP A 39 -1.26 -18.21 10.74
CA TRP A 39 -1.51 -17.70 12.07
C TRP A 39 -2.86 -17.00 12.18
N ALA A 40 -3.23 -16.19 11.19
CA ALA A 40 -4.53 -15.55 11.11
C ALA A 40 -5.68 -16.59 11.07
N ALA A 41 -5.57 -17.59 10.19
CA ALA A 41 -6.55 -18.66 10.05
C ALA A 41 -6.73 -19.46 11.35
N GLU A 42 -5.65 -19.80 12.04
CA GLU A 42 -5.64 -20.56 13.31
C GLU A 42 -6.52 -19.87 14.38
N TYR A 43 -6.55 -18.56 14.39
CA TYR A 43 -7.33 -17.78 15.36
C TYR A 43 -8.63 -17.17 14.80
N GLY A 44 -9.03 -17.60 13.60
CA GLY A 44 -10.33 -17.23 13.02
C GLY A 44 -10.38 -15.87 12.32
N PHE A 45 -9.24 -15.21 12.08
CA PHE A 45 -9.19 -14.02 11.23
C PHE A 45 -9.39 -14.40 9.77
N GLY A 46 -10.28 -13.69 9.08
CA GLY A 46 -10.64 -13.93 7.68
C GLY A 46 -9.98 -13.01 6.68
N LEU A 47 -9.08 -12.10 7.12
CA LEU A 47 -8.45 -11.13 6.24
C LEU A 47 -7.04 -10.76 6.71
N VAL A 48 -6.12 -10.62 5.76
CA VAL A 48 -4.84 -9.93 5.93
C VAL A 48 -4.78 -8.77 4.94
N GLN A 49 -4.63 -7.56 5.46
CA GLN A 49 -4.41 -6.35 4.66
C GLN A 49 -2.91 -6.07 4.55
N LEU A 50 -2.47 -5.74 3.34
CA LEU A 50 -1.10 -5.33 3.03
C LEU A 50 -1.07 -3.86 2.61
N LEU A 51 0.11 -3.25 2.65
CA LEU A 51 0.41 -2.01 1.93
C LEU A 51 0.68 -2.31 0.44
N PRO A 52 0.85 -1.29 -0.43
CA PRO A 52 1.16 -1.53 -1.83
C PRO A 52 2.39 -2.44 -2.00
N ILE A 53 2.33 -3.33 -2.98
CA ILE A 53 3.36 -4.35 -3.25
C ILE A 53 4.08 -4.12 -4.58
N ASN A 54 3.94 -2.94 -5.14
CA ASN A 54 4.54 -2.56 -6.40
C ASN A 54 6.04 -2.22 -6.22
N GLU A 55 6.81 -2.34 -7.31
CA GLU A 55 8.26 -2.10 -7.28
C GLU A 55 8.58 -0.66 -6.92
N THR A 56 9.38 -0.46 -5.86
CA THR A 56 9.73 0.85 -5.32
C THR A 56 11.02 1.40 -5.92
N GLY A 57 11.09 2.72 -6.02
CA GLY A 57 12.28 3.47 -6.42
C GLY A 57 13.34 3.59 -5.30
N GLY A 58 14.02 4.72 -5.31
CA GLY A 58 15.12 5.02 -4.37
C GLY A 58 14.65 5.30 -2.94
N ASP A 59 13.46 5.84 -2.76
CA ASP A 59 12.89 6.22 -1.44
C ASP A 59 12.28 5.06 -0.66
N ASN A 60 12.11 3.89 -1.30
CA ASN A 60 11.48 2.68 -0.75
C ASN A 60 10.03 2.84 -0.28
N SER A 61 9.38 3.98 -0.55
CA SER A 61 7.97 4.17 -0.26
C SER A 61 7.11 3.27 -1.15
N PRO A 62 6.24 2.42 -0.59
CA PRO A 62 5.36 1.57 -1.40
C PRO A 62 4.32 2.40 -2.18
N TYR A 63 4.10 3.67 -1.80
CA TYR A 63 3.19 4.59 -2.48
C TYR A 63 3.82 5.32 -3.66
N MET A 64 5.17 5.33 -3.76
CA MET A 64 5.93 5.96 -4.85
C MET A 64 6.62 4.91 -5.71
N ALA A 65 5.83 3.98 -6.24
CA ALA A 65 6.33 2.88 -7.06
C ALA A 65 6.84 3.35 -8.44
N VAL A 66 7.88 2.70 -8.95
CA VAL A 66 8.37 2.90 -10.33
C VAL A 66 7.44 2.28 -11.39
N SER A 67 6.45 1.52 -10.96
CA SER A 67 5.35 1.02 -11.80
C SER A 67 4.15 0.67 -10.93
N SER A 68 2.95 1.05 -11.35
CA SER A 68 1.69 0.68 -10.70
C SER A 68 1.26 -0.77 -10.97
N LEU A 69 2.00 -1.49 -11.82
CA LEU A 69 1.68 -2.84 -12.29
C LEU A 69 2.76 -3.87 -11.94
N ALA A 70 4.04 -3.47 -11.99
CA ALA A 70 5.15 -4.37 -11.65
C ALA A 70 5.24 -4.59 -10.14
N LEU A 71 5.50 -5.84 -9.75
CA LEU A 71 5.56 -6.26 -8.36
C LEU A 71 6.98 -6.14 -7.81
N GLU A 72 7.11 -5.82 -6.52
CA GLU A 72 8.38 -5.58 -5.83
C GLU A 72 9.22 -6.86 -5.70
N PRO A 73 10.39 -6.95 -6.36
CA PRO A 73 11.21 -8.16 -6.34
C PRO A 73 11.81 -8.47 -4.96
N SER A 74 12.01 -7.45 -4.11
CA SER A 74 12.60 -7.65 -2.79
C SER A 74 11.67 -8.40 -1.82
N THR A 75 10.38 -8.44 -2.10
CA THR A 75 9.37 -9.18 -1.30
C THR A 75 9.10 -10.60 -1.80
N LEU A 76 9.79 -11.06 -2.84
CA LEU A 76 9.67 -12.44 -3.30
C LEU A 76 10.44 -13.40 -2.41
N ARG A 77 9.94 -14.62 -2.25
CA ARG A 77 10.73 -15.73 -1.72
C ARG A 77 11.78 -16.12 -2.76
N VAL A 78 13.05 -15.84 -2.49
CA VAL A 78 14.16 -16.19 -3.37
C VAL A 78 14.98 -17.30 -2.74
N SER A 79 14.61 -18.53 -3.05
CA SER A 79 15.28 -19.76 -2.59
C SER A 79 15.21 -20.83 -3.68
N PRO A 80 16.03 -21.89 -3.62
CA PRO A 80 15.99 -23.00 -4.57
C PRO A 80 14.63 -23.72 -4.63
N GLU A 81 13.91 -23.79 -3.50
CA GLU A 81 12.59 -24.40 -3.41
C GLU A 81 11.52 -23.54 -4.12
N ALA A 82 11.63 -22.21 -3.99
CA ALA A 82 10.64 -21.27 -4.57
C ALA A 82 10.93 -20.94 -6.04
N ILE A 83 12.17 -21.04 -6.48
CA ILE A 83 12.59 -20.73 -7.86
C ILE A 83 13.39 -21.91 -8.42
N PRO A 84 12.77 -22.82 -9.17
CA PRO A 84 13.43 -24.03 -9.70
C PRO A 84 14.66 -23.78 -10.57
N ASP A 85 14.81 -22.56 -11.08
CA ASP A 85 15.98 -22.16 -11.89
C ASP A 85 17.20 -21.79 -11.03
N LEU A 86 17.04 -21.60 -9.72
CA LEU A 86 18.10 -21.27 -8.77
C LEU A 86 18.63 -22.55 -8.11
N SER A 87 19.91 -22.86 -8.31
CA SER A 87 20.51 -24.03 -7.65
C SER A 87 20.94 -23.71 -6.22
N GLN A 88 20.95 -24.74 -5.34
CA GLN A 88 21.44 -24.61 -3.96
C GLN A 88 22.87 -24.08 -3.91
N VAL A 89 23.75 -24.59 -4.75
CA VAL A 89 25.15 -24.14 -4.83
C VAL A 89 25.27 -22.64 -5.16
N ALA A 90 24.44 -22.14 -6.07
CA ALA A 90 24.43 -20.71 -6.41
C ALA A 90 23.84 -19.88 -5.27
N PHE A 91 22.79 -20.37 -4.63
CA PHE A 91 22.16 -19.72 -3.47
C PHE A 91 23.18 -19.59 -2.32
N ASP A 92 23.83 -20.69 -1.91
CA ASP A 92 24.80 -20.69 -0.82
C ASP A 92 26.00 -19.76 -1.12
N ARG A 93 26.52 -19.82 -2.35
CA ARG A 93 27.63 -18.96 -2.77
C ARG A 93 27.27 -17.47 -2.71
N ILE A 94 26.09 -17.08 -3.19
CA ILE A 94 25.67 -15.67 -3.23
C ILE A 94 25.30 -15.19 -1.83
N THR A 95 24.53 -15.95 -1.07
CA THR A 95 24.17 -15.58 0.31
C THR A 95 25.37 -15.60 1.25
N GLY A 96 26.39 -16.40 0.98
CA GLY A 96 27.65 -16.42 1.71
C GLY A 96 28.48 -15.13 1.60
N THR A 97 28.16 -14.23 0.66
CA THR A 97 28.82 -12.92 0.53
C THR A 97 28.33 -11.87 1.53
N VAL A 98 27.22 -12.15 2.24
CA VAL A 98 26.59 -11.23 3.18
C VAL A 98 26.41 -11.87 4.56
N ASN A 99 26.32 -11.05 5.59
CA ASN A 99 25.99 -11.53 6.94
C ASN A 99 24.47 -11.60 7.12
N LEU A 100 23.88 -12.76 6.78
CA LEU A 100 22.42 -12.97 6.89
C LEU A 100 21.89 -12.73 8.31
N LYS A 101 22.63 -13.08 9.35
CA LYS A 101 22.22 -12.82 10.74
C LYS A 101 22.06 -11.31 10.99
N LYS A 102 22.99 -10.50 10.48
CA LYS A 102 22.92 -9.04 10.56
C LYS A 102 21.78 -8.47 9.71
N LEU A 103 21.51 -9.03 8.52
CA LEU A 103 20.40 -8.61 7.68
C LEU A 103 19.02 -8.91 8.32
N ARG A 104 18.90 -10.03 9.01
CA ARG A 104 17.67 -10.44 9.68
C ARG A 104 17.37 -9.66 10.96
N THR A 105 18.30 -8.85 11.47
CA THR A 105 18.13 -8.05 12.68
C THR A 105 17.89 -6.58 12.40
N GLY A 106 17.01 -5.93 13.18
CA GLY A 106 16.69 -4.52 13.04
C GLY A 106 15.82 -4.20 11.79
N PRO A 107 15.86 -2.95 11.32
CA PRO A 107 15.10 -2.50 10.17
C PRO A 107 15.57 -3.13 8.86
N VAL A 108 14.75 -3.03 7.80
CA VAL A 108 15.13 -3.48 6.46
C VAL A 108 16.30 -2.64 5.94
N LYS A 109 17.36 -3.31 5.53
CA LYS A 109 18.56 -2.69 4.90
C LYS A 109 18.42 -2.81 3.39
N TYR A 110 17.61 -1.96 2.78
CA TYR A 110 17.30 -2.04 1.35
C TYR A 110 18.53 -2.01 0.46
N SER A 111 19.57 -1.22 0.82
CA SER A 111 20.84 -1.15 0.09
C SER A 111 21.63 -2.47 0.09
N GLU A 112 21.36 -3.39 1.00
CA GLU A 112 21.96 -4.73 1.05
C GLU A 112 20.99 -5.79 0.51
N VAL A 113 19.69 -5.70 0.83
CA VAL A 113 18.65 -6.68 0.47
C VAL A 113 18.34 -6.66 -1.02
N LYS A 114 18.09 -5.48 -1.62
CA LYS A 114 17.76 -5.37 -3.04
C LYS A 114 18.86 -5.93 -3.94
N PRO A 115 20.16 -5.58 -3.78
CA PRO A 115 21.24 -6.17 -4.58
C PRO A 115 21.40 -7.67 -4.36
N LEU A 116 21.28 -8.17 -3.12
CA LEU A 116 21.35 -9.60 -2.83
C LEU A 116 20.30 -10.40 -3.60
N LYS A 117 19.03 -10.00 -3.49
CA LYS A 117 17.93 -10.67 -4.19
C LYS A 117 18.05 -10.53 -5.70
N GLN A 118 18.49 -9.37 -6.20
CA GLN A 118 18.75 -9.16 -7.62
C GLN A 118 19.85 -10.10 -8.15
N ALA A 119 20.94 -10.31 -7.40
CA ALA A 119 22.01 -11.24 -7.78
C ALA A 119 21.51 -12.69 -7.84
N LEU A 120 20.67 -13.11 -6.89
CA LEU A 120 20.03 -14.44 -6.89
C LEU A 120 19.10 -14.62 -8.08
N LEU A 121 18.23 -13.64 -8.35
CA LEU A 121 17.30 -13.63 -9.49
C LEU A 121 18.04 -13.61 -10.84
N ALA A 122 19.13 -12.85 -10.94
CA ALA A 122 19.97 -12.84 -12.15
C ALA A 122 20.64 -14.20 -12.42
N ASN A 123 21.10 -14.88 -11.37
CA ASN A 123 21.62 -16.24 -11.50
C ASN A 123 20.54 -17.24 -11.93
N ALA A 124 19.36 -17.15 -11.35
CA ALA A 124 18.20 -17.97 -11.75
C ALA A 124 17.84 -17.73 -13.22
N PHE A 125 17.79 -16.46 -13.66
CA PHE A 125 17.52 -16.10 -15.06
C PHE A 125 18.57 -16.67 -16.03
N GLN A 126 19.85 -16.59 -15.70
CA GLN A 126 20.92 -17.17 -16.52
C GLN A 126 20.72 -18.68 -16.70
N SER A 127 20.36 -19.39 -15.62
CA SER A 127 20.06 -20.81 -15.67
C SER A 127 18.80 -21.08 -16.52
N PHE A 128 17.71 -20.32 -16.31
CA PHE A 128 16.48 -20.39 -17.08
C PHE A 128 16.73 -20.16 -18.59
N SER A 129 17.46 -19.09 -18.93
CA SER A 129 17.77 -18.75 -20.31
C SER A 129 18.49 -19.90 -21.02
N ARG A 130 19.52 -20.47 -20.38
CA ARG A 130 20.33 -21.57 -20.94
C ARG A 130 19.56 -22.90 -20.99
N LYS A 131 18.78 -23.25 -19.96
CA LYS A 131 18.13 -24.56 -19.87
C LYS A 131 16.78 -24.62 -20.58
N HIS A 132 16.06 -23.50 -20.59
CA HIS A 132 14.67 -23.46 -21.01
C HIS A 132 14.43 -22.56 -22.22
N LEU A 133 14.81 -21.26 -22.15
CA LEU A 133 14.47 -20.28 -23.17
C LEU A 133 15.12 -20.63 -24.54
N SER A 134 16.40 -21.00 -24.53
CA SER A 134 17.14 -21.42 -25.74
C SER A 134 16.62 -22.72 -26.34
N LYS A 135 16.02 -23.61 -25.53
CA LYS A 135 15.53 -24.94 -25.95
C LYS A 135 14.00 -25.00 -26.13
N ASN A 136 13.30 -23.89 -25.97
CA ASN A 136 11.84 -23.78 -26.11
C ASN A 136 11.04 -24.84 -25.32
N THR A 137 11.43 -25.10 -24.07
CA THR A 137 10.77 -26.08 -23.21
C THR A 137 9.37 -25.65 -22.78
N GLY A 138 8.60 -26.53 -22.09
CA GLY A 138 7.30 -26.19 -21.49
C GLY A 138 7.36 -24.96 -20.58
N ARG A 139 8.43 -24.84 -19.76
CA ARG A 139 8.64 -23.70 -18.89
C ARG A 139 8.89 -22.40 -19.67
N ALA A 140 9.61 -22.45 -20.79
CA ALA A 140 9.78 -21.30 -21.67
C ALA A 140 8.46 -20.89 -22.36
N ARG A 141 7.58 -21.85 -22.68
CA ARG A 141 6.25 -21.53 -23.21
C ARG A 141 5.37 -20.82 -22.20
N LEU A 142 5.38 -21.24 -20.94
CA LEU A 142 4.66 -20.53 -19.85
C LEU A 142 5.16 -19.10 -19.67
N PHE A 143 6.47 -18.89 -19.65
CA PHE A 143 7.06 -17.56 -19.62
C PHE A 143 6.60 -16.68 -20.79
N ARG A 144 6.63 -17.19 -22.01
CA ARG A 144 6.18 -16.43 -23.19
C ARG A 144 4.67 -16.15 -23.17
N ALA A 145 3.87 -17.08 -22.63
CA ALA A 145 2.44 -16.86 -22.45
C ALA A 145 2.19 -15.69 -21.49
N PHE A 146 2.90 -15.66 -20.36
CA PHE A 146 2.86 -14.55 -19.41
C PHE A 146 3.23 -13.20 -20.09
N VAL A 147 4.36 -13.16 -20.83
CA VAL A 147 4.79 -11.93 -21.51
C VAL A 147 3.75 -11.47 -22.53
N LYS A 148 3.13 -12.41 -23.25
CA LYS A 148 2.07 -12.10 -24.23
C LYS A 148 0.81 -11.57 -23.55
N GLU A 149 0.41 -12.16 -22.43
CA GLU A 149 -0.76 -11.73 -21.63
C GLU A 149 -0.58 -10.31 -21.10
N HIS A 150 0.64 -9.98 -20.66
CA HIS A 150 0.97 -8.70 -20.03
C HIS A 150 1.62 -7.68 -20.98
N VAL A 151 1.56 -7.90 -22.30
CA VAL A 151 2.25 -7.06 -23.31
C VAL A 151 1.87 -5.58 -23.23
N GLY A 152 0.66 -5.27 -22.81
CA GLY A 152 0.15 -3.90 -22.73
C GLY A 152 0.93 -2.99 -21.79
N TRP A 153 1.58 -3.54 -20.76
CA TRP A 153 2.36 -2.75 -19.81
C TRP A 153 3.82 -3.20 -19.69
N ILE A 154 4.10 -4.51 -19.80
CA ILE A 154 5.41 -5.07 -19.48
C ILE A 154 6.52 -4.53 -20.39
N GLU A 155 6.20 -4.22 -21.66
CA GLU A 155 7.17 -3.70 -22.64
C GLU A 155 7.61 -2.25 -22.31
N GLY A 156 6.70 -1.41 -21.83
CA GLY A 156 7.02 -0.08 -21.33
C GLY A 156 7.85 -0.16 -20.04
N TYR A 157 7.42 -1.00 -19.12
CA TYR A 157 8.11 -1.22 -17.85
C TYR A 157 9.55 -1.73 -18.05
N VAL A 158 9.80 -2.77 -18.84
CA VAL A 158 11.16 -3.30 -19.00
C VAL A 158 12.10 -2.33 -19.72
N LEU A 159 11.56 -1.53 -20.65
CA LEU A 159 12.33 -0.46 -21.28
C LEU A 159 12.74 0.59 -20.26
N PHE A 160 11.78 1.07 -19.46
CA PHE A 160 12.03 2.02 -18.38
C PHE A 160 13.08 1.49 -17.39
N ARG A 161 12.93 0.24 -16.93
CA ARG A 161 13.86 -0.37 -15.99
C ARG A 161 15.29 -0.48 -16.50
N VAL A 162 15.46 -0.83 -17.78
CA VAL A 162 16.80 -0.92 -18.38
C VAL A 162 17.43 0.47 -18.52
N LEU A 163 16.64 1.49 -18.86
CA LEU A 163 17.11 2.88 -18.89
C LEU A 163 17.42 3.41 -17.48
N MET A 164 16.58 3.09 -16.49
CA MET A 164 16.83 3.40 -15.09
C MET A 164 18.16 2.79 -14.59
N ASP A 165 18.44 1.52 -14.91
CA ASP A 165 19.74 0.90 -14.61
C ASP A 165 20.91 1.65 -15.27
N ARG A 166 20.72 2.08 -16.52
CA ARG A 166 21.74 2.80 -17.29
C ARG A 166 22.07 4.16 -16.71
N HIS A 167 21.05 4.88 -16.22
CA HIS A 167 21.19 6.24 -15.69
C HIS A 167 21.39 6.26 -14.17
N GLY A 168 21.15 5.15 -13.47
CA GLY A 168 21.28 5.03 -12.02
C GLY A 168 20.17 5.75 -11.24
N ASN A 169 19.11 6.19 -11.91
CA ASN A 169 17.95 6.85 -11.32
C ASN A 169 16.70 6.71 -12.21
N GLU A 170 15.52 7.01 -11.65
CA GLU A 170 14.22 6.98 -12.32
C GLU A 170 13.80 8.30 -12.98
N GLN A 171 14.59 9.37 -12.88
CA GLN A 171 14.25 10.73 -13.33
C GLN A 171 14.31 10.84 -14.86
N TRP A 172 13.35 10.26 -15.54
CA TRP A 172 13.31 10.11 -17.00
C TRP A 172 13.28 11.44 -17.77
N ASP A 173 12.76 12.51 -17.18
CA ASP A 173 12.75 13.86 -17.75
C ASP A 173 14.14 14.55 -17.72
N HIS A 174 15.06 14.04 -16.90
CA HIS A 174 16.47 14.45 -16.87
C HIS A 174 17.38 13.56 -17.72
N TRP A 175 16.86 12.48 -18.31
CA TRP A 175 17.64 11.63 -19.20
C TRP A 175 17.92 12.35 -20.55
N PRO A 176 18.97 11.95 -21.29
CA PRO A 176 19.21 12.48 -22.63
C PRO A 176 17.97 12.34 -23.52
N ASN A 177 17.78 13.27 -24.44
CA ASN A 177 16.60 13.31 -25.34
C ASN A 177 16.33 11.98 -26.05
N GLU A 178 17.38 11.22 -26.37
CA GLU A 178 17.26 9.88 -26.98
C GLU A 178 16.68 8.82 -26.05
N HIS A 179 16.56 9.10 -24.74
CA HIS A 179 16.02 8.20 -23.74
C HIS A 179 14.78 8.77 -23.03
N SER A 180 14.41 10.02 -23.28
CA SER A 180 13.36 10.71 -22.52
C SER A 180 11.92 10.35 -22.93
N THR A 181 11.74 9.59 -23.99
CA THR A 181 10.44 9.03 -24.43
C THR A 181 10.58 7.61 -24.91
N VAL A 182 9.47 6.84 -24.84
CA VAL A 182 9.45 5.46 -25.37
C VAL A 182 9.84 5.39 -26.83
N ALA A 183 9.35 6.31 -27.67
CA ALA A 183 9.65 6.34 -29.10
C ALA A 183 11.13 6.59 -29.37
N ALA A 184 11.71 7.62 -28.72
CA ALA A 184 13.12 7.97 -28.84
C ALA A 184 14.02 6.82 -28.34
N ALA A 185 13.69 6.23 -27.18
CA ALA A 185 14.47 5.13 -26.61
C ALA A 185 14.45 3.87 -27.48
N ARG A 186 13.31 3.52 -28.08
CA ARG A 186 13.21 2.40 -29.05
C ARG A 186 14.00 2.67 -30.31
N GLU A 187 13.95 3.90 -30.83
CA GLU A 187 14.75 4.31 -31.99
C GLU A 187 16.25 4.27 -31.68
N TRP A 188 16.66 4.80 -30.53
CA TRP A 188 18.03 4.73 -30.06
C TRP A 188 18.51 3.27 -29.95
N LEU A 189 17.70 2.37 -29.34
CA LEU A 189 18.02 0.96 -29.19
C LEU A 189 18.18 0.27 -30.56
N ARG A 190 17.35 0.60 -31.56
CA ARG A 190 17.41 0.06 -32.90
C ARG A 190 18.71 0.44 -33.63
N LYS A 191 19.27 1.63 -33.35
CA LYS A 191 20.53 2.13 -33.89
C LYS A 191 21.78 1.55 -33.23
N GLN A 192 21.63 0.84 -32.10
CA GLN A 192 22.77 0.24 -31.41
C GLN A 192 23.41 -0.87 -32.24
N ARG A 193 24.73 -1.07 -32.03
CA ARG A 193 25.47 -2.22 -32.61
C ARG A 193 24.81 -3.52 -32.12
N PRO A 194 24.82 -4.61 -32.95
CA PRO A 194 24.14 -5.86 -32.59
C PRO A 194 24.49 -6.41 -31.22
N ALA A 195 25.74 -6.37 -30.81
CA ALA A 195 26.17 -6.83 -29.49
C ALA A 195 25.55 -6.01 -28.34
N ALA A 196 25.57 -4.67 -28.46
CA ALA A 196 24.96 -3.80 -27.47
C ALA A 196 23.44 -4.00 -27.39
N ARG A 197 22.77 -4.05 -28.54
CA ARG A 197 21.33 -4.33 -28.62
C ARG A 197 20.98 -5.67 -27.95
N SER A 198 21.78 -6.71 -28.21
CA SER A 198 21.60 -8.03 -27.57
C SER A 198 21.74 -7.96 -26.03
N GLN A 199 22.66 -7.14 -25.51
CA GLN A 199 22.81 -6.95 -24.06
C GLN A 199 21.58 -6.27 -23.47
N PHE A 200 21.05 -5.20 -24.11
CA PHE A 200 19.84 -4.54 -23.66
C PHE A 200 18.64 -5.49 -23.71
N GLU A 201 18.45 -6.23 -24.80
CA GLU A 201 17.36 -7.20 -24.91
C GLU A 201 17.46 -8.30 -23.84
N ASN A 202 18.67 -8.81 -23.57
CA ASN A 202 18.87 -9.78 -22.50
C ASN A 202 18.52 -9.21 -21.12
N ARG A 203 18.81 -7.92 -20.88
CA ARG A 203 18.43 -7.24 -19.62
C ARG A 203 16.91 -7.03 -19.55
N MET A 204 16.24 -6.69 -20.65
CA MET A 204 14.77 -6.62 -20.71
C MET A 204 14.13 -7.99 -20.47
N GLN A 205 14.70 -9.07 -21.03
CA GLN A 205 14.26 -10.45 -20.74
C GLN A 205 14.41 -10.82 -19.26
N PHE A 206 15.47 -10.34 -18.61
CA PHE A 206 15.65 -10.53 -17.17
C PHE A 206 14.50 -9.89 -16.37
N TYR A 207 14.10 -8.66 -16.67
CA TYR A 207 12.99 -8.00 -15.98
C TYR A 207 11.65 -8.67 -16.29
N ARG A 208 11.40 -9.13 -17.52
CA ARG A 208 10.22 -9.95 -17.83
C ARG A 208 10.21 -11.24 -17.01
N TYR A 209 11.35 -11.90 -16.85
CA TYR A 209 11.49 -13.11 -16.04
C TYR A 209 11.22 -12.83 -14.56
N VAL A 210 11.76 -11.76 -14.00
CA VAL A 210 11.52 -11.38 -12.60
C VAL A 210 10.03 -11.16 -12.35
N GLN A 211 9.34 -10.44 -13.22
CA GLN A 211 7.90 -10.23 -13.09
C GLN A 211 7.10 -11.53 -13.26
N TRP A 212 7.51 -12.40 -14.17
CA TRP A 212 6.87 -13.71 -14.29
C TRP A 212 6.99 -14.54 -13.01
N ILE A 213 8.15 -14.58 -12.37
CA ILE A 213 8.33 -15.24 -11.07
C ILE A 213 7.46 -14.57 -10.01
N ALA A 214 7.41 -13.23 -9.98
CA ALA A 214 6.60 -12.47 -9.04
C ALA A 214 5.11 -12.83 -9.16
N PHE A 215 4.54 -12.71 -10.34
CA PHE A 215 3.13 -13.04 -10.58
C PHE A 215 2.81 -14.51 -10.29
N THR A 216 3.74 -15.42 -10.59
CA THR A 216 3.58 -16.85 -10.25
C THR A 216 3.48 -17.04 -8.73
N GLN A 217 4.40 -16.46 -7.94
CA GLN A 217 4.38 -16.60 -6.49
C GLN A 217 3.13 -15.95 -5.87
N TRP A 218 2.70 -14.80 -6.37
CA TRP A 218 1.51 -14.13 -5.84
C TRP A 218 0.21 -14.88 -6.21
N ALA A 219 0.14 -15.47 -7.40
CA ALA A 219 -1.00 -16.33 -7.78
C ALA A 219 -1.08 -17.59 -6.89
N GLU A 220 0.06 -18.23 -6.64
CA GLU A 220 0.15 -19.38 -5.72
C GLU A 220 -0.22 -18.99 -4.28
N LEU A 221 0.21 -17.82 -3.83
CA LEU A 221 -0.14 -17.28 -2.51
C LEU A 221 -1.64 -17.01 -2.40
N LYS A 222 -2.25 -16.39 -3.42
CA LYS A 222 -3.70 -16.17 -3.43
C LYS A 222 -4.48 -17.49 -3.35
N ALA A 223 -4.08 -18.49 -4.15
CA ALA A 223 -4.69 -19.81 -4.09
C ALA A 223 -4.52 -20.48 -2.71
N TYR A 224 -3.37 -20.28 -2.07
CA TYR A 224 -3.14 -20.71 -0.70
C TYR A 224 -4.08 -20.04 0.31
N CYS A 225 -4.27 -18.73 0.17
CA CYS A 225 -5.19 -17.96 1.00
C CYS A 225 -6.65 -18.41 0.83
N ASP A 226 -7.05 -18.75 -0.42
CA ASP A 226 -8.36 -19.38 -0.68
C ASP A 226 -8.54 -20.70 0.09
N GLN A 227 -7.52 -21.55 0.12
CA GLN A 227 -7.55 -22.80 0.87
C GLN A 227 -7.67 -22.57 2.39
N LYS A 228 -7.04 -21.52 2.89
CA LYS A 228 -7.07 -21.14 4.32
C LYS A 228 -8.29 -20.31 4.70
N GLN A 229 -9.12 -19.93 3.74
CA GLN A 229 -10.27 -19.02 3.93
C GLN A 229 -9.86 -17.66 4.54
N VAL A 230 -8.67 -17.16 4.23
CA VAL A 230 -8.16 -15.85 4.62
C VAL A 230 -8.00 -14.99 3.38
N ALA A 231 -8.80 -13.95 3.26
CA ALA A 231 -8.71 -13.03 2.14
C ALA A 231 -7.42 -12.18 2.22
N LEU A 232 -6.83 -11.89 1.08
CA LEU A 232 -5.82 -10.85 0.95
C LEU A 232 -6.49 -9.55 0.52
N MET A 233 -6.25 -8.46 1.23
CA MET A 233 -6.61 -7.12 0.83
C MET A 233 -5.34 -6.35 0.46
N GLY A 234 -5.27 -5.92 -0.79
CA GLY A 234 -4.20 -5.05 -1.28
C GLY A 234 -4.48 -3.59 -1.01
N ASP A 235 -3.50 -2.76 -1.32
CA ASP A 235 -3.61 -1.31 -1.27
C ASP A 235 -3.17 -0.71 -2.61
N VAL A 236 -3.98 0.17 -3.17
CA VAL A 236 -3.79 0.78 -4.48
C VAL A 236 -3.72 2.29 -4.29
N PRO A 237 -2.54 2.90 -4.41
CA PRO A 237 -2.44 4.35 -4.40
C PRO A 237 -3.34 4.97 -5.47
N PHE A 238 -4.06 6.05 -5.15
CA PHE A 238 -4.81 6.81 -6.15
C PHE A 238 -3.86 7.28 -7.26
N GLY A 239 -2.82 8.00 -6.90
CA GLY A 239 -1.82 8.53 -7.83
C GLY A 239 -0.77 7.49 -8.26
N VAL A 240 0.03 7.87 -9.22
CA VAL A 240 1.25 7.16 -9.61
C VAL A 240 2.44 8.10 -9.51
N SER A 241 3.63 7.59 -9.26
CA SER A 241 4.84 8.43 -9.26
C SER A 241 5.03 9.10 -10.61
N TYR A 242 5.40 10.39 -10.60
CA TYR A 242 5.84 11.10 -11.79
C TYR A 242 6.99 10.35 -12.48
N TYR A 243 7.89 9.79 -11.70
CA TYR A 243 9.05 9.02 -12.15
C TYR A 243 8.74 7.52 -12.24
N SER A 244 7.62 7.19 -12.90
CA SER A 244 7.21 5.80 -13.12
C SER A 244 7.22 5.39 -14.59
N ALA A 245 7.31 4.10 -14.82
CA ALA A 245 7.11 3.50 -16.14
C ALA A 245 5.71 3.80 -16.71
N ASP A 246 4.73 3.99 -15.85
CA ASP A 246 3.35 4.33 -16.23
C ASP A 246 3.31 5.69 -16.93
N VAL A 247 3.88 6.72 -16.31
CA VAL A 247 3.94 8.08 -16.86
C VAL A 247 4.89 8.15 -18.06
N PHE A 248 6.06 7.53 -17.98
CA PHE A 248 7.01 7.45 -19.09
C PHE A 248 6.40 6.82 -20.35
N SER A 249 5.54 5.80 -20.16
CA SER A 249 4.96 5.05 -21.27
C SER A 249 3.69 5.67 -21.85
N ASN A 250 2.94 6.43 -21.03
CA ASN A 250 1.63 6.96 -21.40
C ASN A 250 1.48 8.43 -20.92
N PRO A 251 2.42 9.33 -21.28
CA PRO A 251 2.41 10.71 -20.74
C PRO A 251 1.14 11.49 -21.15
N GLU A 252 0.46 11.09 -22.23
CA GLU A 252 -0.79 11.70 -22.68
C GLU A 252 -1.96 11.50 -21.70
N LEU A 253 -1.89 10.47 -20.85
CA LEU A 253 -2.91 10.19 -19.83
C LEU A 253 -2.81 11.08 -18.59
N PHE A 254 -1.73 11.87 -18.48
CA PHE A 254 -1.41 12.64 -17.28
C PHE A 254 -1.18 14.13 -17.61
N ASP A 255 -1.66 15.01 -16.75
CA ASP A 255 -1.24 16.41 -16.76
C ASP A 255 0.02 16.56 -15.90
N LEU A 256 1.16 16.69 -16.57
CA LEU A 256 2.48 16.80 -15.93
C LEU A 256 2.79 18.21 -15.41
N THR A 257 1.91 19.18 -15.64
CA THR A 257 2.07 20.56 -15.19
C THR A 257 1.49 20.79 -13.79
N TRP A 258 0.81 19.80 -13.24
CA TRP A 258 0.23 19.80 -11.91
C TRP A 258 0.73 18.59 -11.10
N SER A 259 0.82 18.80 -9.81
CA SER A 259 1.19 17.78 -8.81
C SER A 259 0.07 17.61 -7.80
N GLY A 260 -0.49 16.43 -7.69
CA GLY A 260 -1.55 16.12 -6.73
C GLY A 260 -1.05 16.05 -5.29
N GLY A 261 -1.98 16.30 -4.38
CA GLY A 261 -1.69 16.35 -2.95
C GLY A 261 -2.96 16.46 -2.10
N ALA A 262 -2.82 16.99 -0.88
CA ALA A 262 -3.91 17.27 0.04
C ALA A 262 -3.86 18.74 0.52
N PRO A 263 -5.02 19.34 0.89
CA PRO A 263 -5.07 20.70 1.39
C PRO A 263 -4.33 20.87 2.72
N PRO A 264 -4.06 22.12 3.17
CA PRO A 264 -3.52 22.37 4.49
C PRO A 264 -4.40 21.80 5.60
N GLU A 265 -3.78 21.14 6.58
CA GLU A 265 -4.45 20.58 7.75
C GLU A 265 -3.69 20.94 9.04
N GLU A 266 -4.42 21.36 10.09
CA GLU A 266 -3.83 21.77 11.36
C GLU A 266 -3.08 20.67 12.12
N MET A 267 -3.34 19.41 11.80
CA MET A 267 -2.65 18.27 12.42
C MET A 267 -1.15 18.20 12.07
N PHE A 268 -0.71 18.82 10.97
CA PHE A 268 0.69 18.83 10.54
C PHE A 268 1.49 20.05 11.05
N LYS A 269 1.26 20.47 12.29
CA LYS A 269 1.87 21.67 12.91
C LYS A 269 3.40 21.71 12.87
N SER A 270 4.06 20.56 12.75
CA SER A 270 5.52 20.45 12.67
C SER A 270 6.10 20.69 11.26
N ASP A 271 5.26 20.70 10.22
CA ASP A 271 5.69 20.96 8.85
C ASP A 271 5.14 22.32 8.34
N PRO A 272 5.98 23.38 8.31
CA PRO A 272 5.57 24.71 7.87
C PRO A 272 5.05 24.76 6.43
N PHE A 273 5.55 23.88 5.54
CA PHE A 273 5.08 23.85 4.15
C PHE A 273 3.66 23.30 4.08
N THR A 274 3.42 22.16 4.71
CA THR A 274 2.11 21.52 4.77
C THR A 274 1.07 22.40 5.45
N MET A 275 1.44 23.07 6.54
CA MET A 275 0.56 24.06 7.20
C MET A 275 0.13 25.21 6.29
N LYS A 276 1.02 25.67 5.42
CA LYS A 276 0.78 26.83 4.56
C LYS A 276 0.11 26.47 3.23
N TRP A 277 0.62 25.46 2.57
CA TRP A 277 0.28 25.13 1.20
C TRP A 277 -0.43 23.77 1.05
N GLY A 278 -0.33 22.88 2.03
CA GLY A 278 -0.82 21.50 1.97
C GLY A 278 0.28 20.48 1.67
N GLN A 279 -0.09 19.24 1.52
CA GLN A 279 0.82 18.13 1.21
C GLN A 279 0.99 18.03 -0.32
N ASN A 280 2.19 18.20 -0.83
CA ASN A 280 2.51 18.00 -2.24
C ASN A 280 3.12 16.62 -2.45
N TRP A 281 2.35 15.68 -3.01
CA TRP A 281 2.77 14.28 -3.15
C TRP A 281 3.60 13.98 -4.40
N GLY A 282 3.68 14.90 -5.37
CA GLY A 282 4.47 14.68 -6.58
C GLY A 282 3.79 13.77 -7.62
N VAL A 283 2.51 13.45 -7.47
CA VAL A 283 1.78 12.59 -8.40
C VAL A 283 1.14 13.44 -9.51
N PRO A 284 1.32 13.12 -10.80
CA PRO A 284 0.67 13.86 -11.88
C PRO A 284 -0.84 13.65 -11.87
N ILE A 285 -1.58 14.59 -12.45
CA ILE A 285 -3.05 14.57 -12.46
C ILE A 285 -3.55 13.76 -13.67
N TYR A 286 -4.55 12.93 -13.47
CA TYR A 286 -5.18 12.18 -14.57
C TYR A 286 -5.94 13.09 -15.53
N ARG A 287 -5.75 12.89 -16.84
CA ARG A 287 -6.56 13.48 -17.90
C ARG A 287 -7.78 12.62 -18.16
N TRP A 288 -8.80 12.80 -17.31
CA TRP A 288 -10.00 11.94 -17.33
C TRP A 288 -10.71 11.92 -18.69
N GLU A 289 -10.72 13.04 -19.42
CA GLU A 289 -11.32 13.10 -20.76
C GLU A 289 -10.57 12.22 -21.77
N THR A 290 -9.24 12.23 -21.73
CA THR A 290 -8.41 11.36 -22.56
C THR A 290 -8.66 9.89 -22.23
N MET A 291 -8.69 9.56 -20.93
CA MET A 291 -8.95 8.19 -20.47
C MET A 291 -10.37 7.72 -20.79
N ARG A 292 -11.35 8.61 -20.78
CA ARG A 292 -12.74 8.32 -21.20
C ARG A 292 -12.81 7.96 -22.67
N GLY A 293 -11.97 8.59 -23.51
CA GLY A 293 -11.88 8.35 -24.94
C GLY A 293 -11.49 6.92 -25.33
N ASP A 294 -10.77 6.19 -24.45
CA ASP A 294 -10.38 4.79 -24.63
C ASP A 294 -11.05 3.81 -23.64
N ASP A 295 -12.20 4.23 -23.06
CA ASP A 295 -12.94 3.47 -22.04
C ASP A 295 -12.09 3.13 -20.80
N PHE A 296 -11.24 4.07 -20.38
CA PHE A 296 -10.36 3.94 -19.21
C PHE A 296 -9.43 2.71 -19.28
N ALA A 297 -8.91 2.39 -20.46
CA ALA A 297 -8.14 1.15 -20.71
C ALA A 297 -6.99 0.95 -19.73
N TRP A 298 -6.25 2.02 -19.40
CA TRP A 298 -5.16 1.96 -18.41
C TRP A 298 -5.66 1.60 -17.00
N TRP A 299 -6.74 2.23 -16.52
CA TRP A 299 -7.34 1.89 -15.21
C TRP A 299 -7.92 0.49 -15.19
N ARG A 300 -8.59 0.06 -16.26
CA ARG A 300 -9.09 -1.33 -16.39
C ARG A 300 -7.96 -2.34 -16.27
N GLN A 301 -6.85 -2.12 -16.97
CA GLN A 301 -5.68 -2.98 -16.88
C GLN A 301 -5.10 -3.01 -15.46
N ARG A 302 -4.97 -1.83 -14.81
CA ARG A 302 -4.46 -1.73 -13.43
C ARG A 302 -5.31 -2.54 -12.46
N VAL A 303 -6.61 -2.35 -12.45
CA VAL A 303 -7.50 -3.05 -11.50
C VAL A 303 -7.69 -4.53 -11.83
N GLN A 304 -7.62 -4.94 -13.09
CA GLN A 304 -7.57 -6.36 -13.48
C GLN A 304 -6.33 -7.05 -12.92
N THR A 305 -5.17 -6.39 -13.01
CA THR A 305 -3.93 -6.90 -12.42
C THR A 305 -4.05 -7.04 -10.91
N VAL A 306 -4.55 -6.01 -10.23
CA VAL A 306 -4.78 -6.04 -8.77
C VAL A 306 -5.74 -7.18 -8.38
N ARG A 307 -6.84 -7.34 -9.11
CA ARG A 307 -7.81 -8.44 -8.91
C ARG A 307 -7.18 -9.83 -9.07
N SER A 308 -6.21 -9.99 -9.96
CA SER A 308 -5.52 -11.28 -10.14
C SER A 308 -4.72 -11.70 -8.91
N ILE A 309 -4.30 -10.74 -8.07
CA ILE A 309 -3.45 -10.92 -6.90
C ILE A 309 -4.25 -10.91 -5.60
N PHE A 310 -5.22 -9.99 -5.45
CA PHE A 310 -5.96 -9.76 -4.22
C PHE A 310 -7.43 -10.20 -4.33
N HIS A 311 -8.06 -10.42 -3.18
CA HIS A 311 -9.49 -10.71 -3.05
C HIS A 311 -10.31 -9.43 -2.86
N LEU A 312 -9.75 -8.49 -2.10
CA LEU A 312 -10.24 -7.14 -1.85
C LEU A 312 -9.09 -6.17 -2.09
N PHE A 313 -9.36 -4.90 -2.31
CA PHE A 313 -8.34 -3.87 -2.27
C PHE A 313 -8.90 -2.52 -1.83
N ARG A 314 -8.09 -1.83 -1.06
CA ARG A 314 -8.29 -0.45 -0.67
C ARG A 314 -7.78 0.44 -1.81
N ILE A 315 -8.53 1.45 -2.16
CA ILE A 315 -7.98 2.58 -2.90
C ILE A 315 -7.68 3.68 -1.90
N ASP A 316 -6.41 4.03 -1.85
CA ASP A 316 -5.88 5.15 -1.10
C ASP A 316 -6.38 6.46 -1.69
N HIS A 317 -6.76 7.43 -0.85
CA HIS A 317 -7.26 8.74 -1.24
C HIS A 317 -8.36 8.68 -2.31
N ILE A 318 -9.44 7.91 -2.06
CA ILE A 318 -10.53 7.73 -3.04
C ILE A 318 -11.20 9.05 -3.43
N LEU A 319 -11.05 10.10 -2.61
CA LEU A 319 -11.54 11.45 -2.87
C LEU A 319 -10.97 12.04 -4.16
N GLY A 320 -9.76 11.63 -4.55
CA GLY A 320 -9.08 12.08 -5.76
C GLY A 320 -9.83 11.77 -7.06
N PHE A 321 -10.74 10.78 -7.07
CA PHE A 321 -11.59 10.51 -8.24
C PHE A 321 -12.68 11.57 -8.43
N TYR A 322 -13.08 12.25 -7.38
CA TYR A 322 -14.09 13.31 -7.41
C TYR A 322 -13.45 14.66 -7.70
N ARG A 323 -12.46 15.03 -6.91
CA ARG A 323 -11.58 16.19 -7.05
C ARG A 323 -10.30 15.98 -6.28
N ILE A 324 -9.21 16.62 -6.71
CA ILE A 324 -7.92 16.48 -6.04
C ILE A 324 -7.29 17.83 -5.79
N TYR A 325 -6.78 18.05 -4.57
CA TYR A 325 -5.97 19.23 -4.29
C TYR A 325 -4.63 19.12 -5.00
N SER A 326 -4.19 20.18 -5.68
CA SER A 326 -3.06 20.12 -6.59
C SER A 326 -2.22 21.37 -6.54
N PHE A 327 -0.95 21.21 -6.89
CA PHE A 327 0.06 22.24 -6.89
C PHE A 327 0.53 22.52 -8.32
N PRO A 328 0.71 23.80 -8.74
CA PRO A 328 1.31 24.13 -10.04
C PRO A 328 2.85 24.06 -10.01
N TRP A 329 3.41 23.28 -9.10
CA TRP A 329 4.84 22.95 -8.98
C TRP A 329 5.02 21.57 -8.35
N ARG A 330 6.18 20.96 -8.53
CA ARG A 330 6.54 19.67 -7.97
C ARG A 330 7.17 19.79 -6.58
N PRO A 331 7.22 18.68 -5.78
CA PRO A 331 7.79 18.69 -4.42
C PRO A 331 9.20 19.23 -4.31
N GLU A 332 10.03 19.06 -5.33
CA GLU A 332 11.41 19.57 -5.39
C GLU A 332 11.48 21.08 -5.21
N ASP A 333 10.44 21.79 -5.65
CA ASP A 333 10.33 23.25 -5.57
C ASP A 333 9.65 23.75 -4.28
N ASN A 334 9.16 22.87 -3.40
CA ASN A 334 8.45 23.25 -2.17
C ASN A 334 9.25 24.26 -1.33
N GLY A 335 10.57 24.06 -1.21
CA GLY A 335 11.45 24.98 -0.49
C GLY A 335 11.51 26.39 -1.09
N VAL A 336 11.33 26.51 -2.41
CA VAL A 336 11.28 27.80 -3.12
C VAL A 336 9.99 28.55 -2.81
N TYR A 337 8.86 27.83 -2.74
CA TYR A 337 7.54 28.43 -2.51
C TYR A 337 7.19 28.63 -1.03
N LEU A 338 7.86 27.96 -0.11
CA LEU A 338 7.59 28.09 1.32
C LEU A 338 7.63 29.53 1.83
N PRO A 339 8.66 30.39 1.52
CA PRO A 339 8.72 31.77 2.01
C PRO A 339 7.78 32.73 1.27
N MET A 340 7.27 32.38 0.07
CA MET A 340 6.53 33.30 -0.82
C MET A 340 5.11 33.59 -0.31
N SER A 341 4.62 34.82 -0.50
CA SER A 341 3.19 35.12 -0.39
C SER A 341 2.39 34.44 -1.51
N LYS A 342 1.06 34.46 -1.43
CA LYS A 342 0.20 33.92 -2.51
C LYS A 342 0.39 34.68 -3.80
N GLU A 343 0.53 36.01 -3.72
CA GLU A 343 0.74 36.91 -4.86
C GLU A 343 2.09 36.64 -5.55
N GLU A 344 3.16 36.43 -4.76
CA GLU A 344 4.49 36.09 -5.28
C GLU A 344 4.49 34.71 -5.96
N ALA A 345 3.84 33.72 -5.33
CA ALA A 345 3.70 32.40 -5.90
C ALA A 345 2.89 32.42 -7.21
N ALA A 346 1.75 33.14 -7.24
CA ALA A 346 0.94 33.33 -8.44
C ALA A 346 1.73 34.01 -9.56
N GLY A 347 2.50 35.07 -9.25
CA GLY A 347 3.37 35.73 -10.22
C GLY A 347 4.37 34.77 -10.88
N ARG A 348 4.90 33.79 -10.11
CA ARG A 348 5.88 32.82 -10.61
C ARG A 348 5.24 31.66 -11.41
N THR A 349 4.00 31.31 -11.11
CA THR A 349 3.28 30.16 -11.72
C THR A 349 2.33 30.58 -12.85
N GLY A 350 2.38 31.84 -13.31
CA GLY A 350 1.47 32.35 -14.34
C GLY A 350 0.02 32.48 -13.85
N GLY A 351 -0.17 32.89 -12.60
CA GLY A 351 -1.48 33.11 -11.96
C GLY A 351 -2.07 31.86 -11.28
N ARG A 352 -1.41 30.73 -11.35
CA ARG A 352 -1.90 29.49 -10.74
C ARG A 352 -1.47 29.39 -9.27
N LEU A 353 -2.36 28.87 -8.42
CA LEU A 353 -2.10 28.59 -7.00
C LEU A 353 -2.53 27.16 -6.67
N PRO A 354 -2.02 26.61 -5.55
CA PRO A 354 -2.55 25.36 -5.03
C PRO A 354 -4.05 25.44 -4.76
N GLY A 355 -4.78 24.43 -5.20
CA GLY A 355 -6.24 24.38 -5.10
C GLY A 355 -6.79 23.04 -5.62
N PHE A 356 -8.10 22.87 -5.51
CA PHE A 356 -8.75 21.68 -6.05
C PHE A 356 -8.83 21.73 -7.58
N LEU A 357 -8.40 20.66 -8.24
CA LEU A 357 -8.67 20.39 -9.64
C LEU A 357 -9.86 19.43 -9.75
N GLY A 358 -10.68 19.63 -10.76
CA GLY A 358 -12.06 19.31 -10.93
C GLY A 358 -12.84 20.62 -10.88
N GLN A 359 -13.82 20.70 -10.01
CA GLN A 359 -14.55 21.93 -9.70
C GLN A 359 -14.40 22.25 -8.20
N ASP A 360 -14.40 23.52 -7.85
CA ASP A 360 -14.61 23.92 -6.46
C ASP A 360 -16.04 23.54 -6.03
N ASP A 361 -16.23 23.10 -4.78
CA ASP A 361 -17.57 22.73 -4.27
C ASP A 361 -18.41 23.95 -3.84
N ASP A 362 -18.24 25.08 -4.50
CA ASP A 362 -18.85 26.37 -4.18
C ASP A 362 -20.30 26.49 -4.68
N THR A 363 -20.66 25.71 -5.71
CA THR A 363 -22.03 25.63 -6.26
C THR A 363 -22.58 24.20 -6.26
N VAL A 364 -23.91 24.07 -6.38
CA VAL A 364 -24.56 22.77 -6.51
C VAL A 364 -24.11 22.07 -7.81
N GLU A 365 -24.03 22.81 -8.89
CA GLU A 365 -23.61 22.32 -10.22
C GLU A 365 -22.19 21.77 -10.18
N HIS A 366 -21.26 22.43 -9.48
CA HIS A 366 -19.87 22.01 -9.32
C HIS A 366 -19.78 20.71 -8.49
N ARG A 367 -20.52 20.64 -7.38
CA ARG A 367 -20.60 19.43 -6.53
C ARG A 367 -21.18 18.22 -7.28
N GLU A 368 -22.25 18.46 -8.09
CA GLU A 368 -22.80 17.42 -8.95
C GLU A 368 -21.82 16.99 -10.05
N ALA A 369 -21.06 17.92 -10.64
CA ALA A 369 -20.05 17.59 -11.65
C ALA A 369 -18.95 16.71 -11.05
N ASN A 370 -18.41 17.08 -9.87
CA ASN A 370 -17.44 16.28 -9.14
C ASN A 370 -18.00 14.89 -8.78
N CYS A 371 -19.23 14.84 -8.27
CA CYS A 371 -19.89 13.57 -7.95
C CYS A 371 -20.06 12.67 -9.19
N ARG A 372 -20.48 13.20 -10.32
CA ARG A 372 -20.60 12.45 -11.60
C ARG A 372 -19.24 11.91 -12.05
N GLN A 373 -18.17 12.73 -11.99
CA GLN A 373 -16.81 12.31 -12.34
C GLN A 373 -16.36 11.11 -11.50
N GLY A 374 -16.47 11.21 -10.16
CA GLY A 374 -16.08 10.12 -9.26
C GLY A 374 -16.94 8.86 -9.46
N ALA A 375 -18.27 9.03 -9.56
CA ALA A 375 -19.21 7.94 -9.76
C ALA A 375 -18.93 7.16 -11.05
N GLU A 376 -18.62 7.83 -12.16
CA GLU A 376 -18.31 7.20 -13.45
C GLU A 376 -17.09 6.27 -13.34
N VAL A 377 -15.97 6.78 -12.82
CA VAL A 377 -14.74 6.02 -12.72
C VAL A 377 -14.85 4.88 -11.71
N LEU A 378 -15.43 5.14 -10.54
CA LEU A 378 -15.61 4.12 -9.50
C LEU A 378 -16.60 3.03 -9.92
N LYS A 379 -17.65 3.37 -10.67
CA LYS A 379 -18.56 2.40 -11.28
C LYS A 379 -17.83 1.50 -12.27
N MET A 380 -16.99 2.07 -13.14
CA MET A 380 -16.17 1.29 -14.08
C MET A 380 -15.24 0.35 -13.31
N ILE A 381 -14.54 0.82 -12.28
CA ILE A 381 -13.66 -0.01 -11.45
C ILE A 381 -14.46 -1.15 -10.81
N SER A 382 -15.59 -0.86 -10.17
CA SER A 382 -16.45 -1.86 -9.53
C SER A 382 -16.95 -2.92 -10.52
N GLN A 383 -17.29 -2.53 -11.75
CA GLN A 383 -17.69 -3.48 -12.81
C GLN A 383 -16.55 -4.45 -13.17
N VAL A 384 -15.30 -3.98 -13.21
CA VAL A 384 -14.14 -4.83 -13.54
C VAL A 384 -13.82 -5.78 -12.40
N VAL A 385 -13.86 -5.32 -11.16
CA VAL A 385 -13.40 -6.12 -10.01
C VAL A 385 -14.48 -6.97 -9.37
N GLY A 386 -15.74 -6.60 -9.53
CA GLY A 386 -16.91 -7.24 -8.94
C GLY A 386 -17.39 -6.53 -7.67
N GLU A 387 -18.63 -6.84 -7.28
CA GLU A 387 -19.29 -6.25 -6.12
C GLU A 387 -18.52 -6.51 -4.82
N HIS A 388 -18.51 -5.52 -3.93
CA HIS A 388 -17.88 -5.58 -2.60
C HIS A 388 -16.38 -5.96 -2.61
N ARG A 389 -15.67 -5.68 -3.72
CA ARG A 389 -14.22 -5.93 -3.81
C ARG A 389 -13.39 -4.67 -3.57
N LEU A 390 -14.02 -3.51 -3.63
CA LEU A 390 -13.40 -2.21 -3.49
C LEU A 390 -13.74 -1.61 -2.11
N ILE A 391 -12.69 -1.13 -1.44
CA ILE A 391 -12.76 -0.35 -0.20
C ILE A 391 -12.20 1.04 -0.51
N GLY A 392 -12.90 2.09 -0.12
CA GLY A 392 -12.44 3.46 -0.32
C GLY A 392 -11.84 4.04 0.94
N GLU A 393 -10.65 4.59 0.86
CA GLU A 393 -10.12 5.42 1.94
C GLU A 393 -10.72 6.82 1.81
N ASP A 394 -11.77 7.09 2.60
CA ASP A 394 -12.56 8.33 2.65
C ASP A 394 -12.26 9.13 3.92
N LEU A 395 -10.99 9.37 4.20
CA LEU A 395 -10.51 10.09 5.37
C LEU A 395 -10.17 11.56 5.03
N GLY A 396 -10.06 12.42 6.06
CA GLY A 396 -9.83 13.86 5.90
C GLY A 396 -11.13 14.67 5.70
N VAL A 397 -11.04 15.77 4.95
CA VAL A 397 -12.19 16.65 4.66
C VAL A 397 -13.02 16.08 3.52
N VAL A 398 -14.02 15.29 3.87
CA VAL A 398 -14.87 14.54 2.92
C VAL A 398 -16.09 15.37 2.52
N PRO A 399 -16.27 15.70 1.23
CA PRO A 399 -17.51 16.35 0.76
C PRO A 399 -18.73 15.48 1.02
N ASP A 400 -19.85 16.10 1.34
CA ASP A 400 -21.08 15.43 1.77
C ASP A 400 -21.71 14.49 0.72
N TYR A 401 -21.43 14.70 -0.56
CA TYR A 401 -21.90 13.84 -1.65
C TYR A 401 -21.08 12.54 -1.82
N VAL A 402 -19.86 12.48 -1.26
CA VAL A 402 -18.94 11.34 -1.47
C VAL A 402 -19.44 10.07 -0.80
N ARG A 403 -19.69 10.08 0.51
CA ARG A 403 -20.10 8.88 1.26
C ARG A 403 -21.44 8.29 0.78
N PRO A 404 -22.48 9.10 0.48
CA PRO A 404 -23.68 8.57 -0.16
C PRO A 404 -23.43 7.92 -1.52
N ASN A 405 -22.54 8.51 -2.34
CA ASN A 405 -22.17 7.93 -3.64
C ASN A 405 -21.40 6.60 -3.47
N LEU A 406 -20.39 6.53 -2.60
CA LEU A 406 -19.68 5.28 -2.29
C LEU A 406 -20.64 4.18 -1.83
N THR A 407 -21.58 4.52 -0.94
CA THR A 407 -22.60 3.58 -0.45
C THR A 407 -23.49 3.06 -1.60
N SER A 408 -23.91 3.95 -2.52
CA SER A 408 -24.74 3.57 -3.68
C SER A 408 -24.00 2.65 -4.65
N LEU A 409 -22.67 2.70 -4.68
CA LEU A 409 -21.80 1.83 -5.47
C LEU A 409 -21.37 0.55 -4.74
N GLY A 410 -21.85 0.32 -3.51
CA GLY A 410 -21.45 -0.83 -2.71
C GLY A 410 -20.00 -0.79 -2.22
N ILE A 411 -19.40 0.40 -2.14
CA ILE A 411 -18.00 0.63 -1.71
C ILE A 411 -18.01 0.97 -0.22
N ALA A 412 -17.28 0.19 0.58
CA ALA A 412 -17.14 0.46 2.02
C ALA A 412 -16.12 1.58 2.26
N GLY A 413 -16.49 2.55 3.11
CA GLY A 413 -15.60 3.61 3.61
C GLY A 413 -15.01 3.27 4.98
N PHE A 414 -14.08 4.10 5.44
CA PHE A 414 -13.40 3.93 6.71
C PHE A 414 -14.14 4.58 7.88
N LYS A 415 -14.04 3.97 9.05
CA LYS A 415 -14.49 4.47 10.36
C LYS A 415 -13.37 4.36 11.37
N ILE A 416 -12.78 5.49 11.72
CA ILE A 416 -11.73 5.60 12.75
C ILE A 416 -12.39 6.20 14.00
N PRO A 417 -12.44 5.49 15.14
CA PRO A 417 -13.18 5.94 16.32
C PRO A 417 -12.86 7.38 16.75
N MET A 418 -11.60 7.78 16.73
CA MET A 418 -11.15 9.13 17.11
C MET A 418 -11.72 10.25 16.20
N TRP A 419 -12.13 9.93 14.98
CA TRP A 419 -12.64 10.91 14.00
C TRP A 419 -14.15 10.82 13.81
N GLU A 420 -14.76 9.73 14.21
CA GLU A 420 -16.22 9.56 14.20
C GLU A 420 -16.79 10.06 15.52
N LYS A 421 -17.27 11.31 15.54
CA LYS A 421 -17.71 12.00 16.76
C LYS A 421 -19.19 12.37 16.74
N GLU A 422 -19.83 12.22 17.88
CA GLU A 422 -21.16 12.78 18.18
C GLU A 422 -21.06 14.32 18.30
N PRO A 423 -22.20 15.05 18.30
CA PRO A 423 -22.20 16.51 18.49
C PRO A 423 -21.53 16.98 19.79
N ASP A 424 -21.52 16.14 20.84
CA ASP A 424 -20.87 16.41 22.13
C ASP A 424 -19.38 15.99 22.14
N THR A 425 -18.82 15.70 20.99
CA THR A 425 -17.41 15.29 20.75
C THR A 425 -17.02 13.90 21.26
N ARG A 426 -17.94 13.11 21.83
CA ARG A 426 -17.70 11.70 22.17
C ARG A 426 -17.54 10.85 20.90
N PHE A 427 -16.81 9.75 21.03
CA PHE A 427 -16.71 8.80 19.93
C PHE A 427 -18.05 8.13 19.65
N ILE A 428 -18.44 8.09 18.38
CA ILE A 428 -19.61 7.31 17.94
C ILE A 428 -19.37 5.84 18.28
N GLN A 429 -20.28 5.25 19.04
CA GLN A 429 -20.16 3.85 19.44
C GLN A 429 -20.14 2.92 18.22
N GLY A 430 -19.21 1.96 18.18
CA GLY A 430 -18.99 1.07 17.05
C GLY A 430 -20.24 0.32 16.56
N LYS A 431 -21.22 0.05 17.47
CA LYS A 431 -22.52 -0.55 17.10
C LYS A 431 -23.38 0.33 16.17
N LYS A 432 -23.11 1.65 16.12
CA LYS A 432 -23.82 2.60 15.23
C LYS A 432 -23.15 2.72 13.85
N TYR A 433 -21.98 2.12 13.62
CA TYR A 433 -21.32 2.20 12.33
C TYR A 433 -22.16 1.53 11.24
N PRO A 434 -22.16 2.07 10.01
CA PRO A 434 -22.79 1.41 8.87
C PRO A 434 -22.20 0.01 8.67
N ARG A 435 -23.07 -0.94 8.26
CA ARG A 435 -22.62 -2.30 7.96
C ARG A 435 -21.58 -2.31 6.84
N LEU A 436 -21.80 -1.55 5.79
CA LEU A 436 -20.85 -1.37 4.68
C LEU A 436 -19.75 -0.38 5.10
N SER A 437 -18.86 -0.83 5.98
CA SER A 437 -17.69 -0.04 6.41
C SER A 437 -16.54 -0.92 6.88
N VAL A 438 -15.34 -0.33 6.86
CA VAL A 438 -14.13 -0.84 7.50
C VAL A 438 -13.86 0.01 8.73
N THR A 439 -13.45 -0.59 9.85
CA THR A 439 -13.05 0.17 11.03
C THR A 439 -11.69 -0.25 11.54
N THR A 440 -10.91 0.71 12.00
CA THR A 440 -9.57 0.53 12.57
C THR A 440 -9.24 1.70 13.51
N TYR A 441 -8.38 1.50 14.50
CA TYR A 441 -7.85 2.62 15.29
C TYR A 441 -6.81 3.44 14.54
N ALA A 442 -6.00 2.75 13.73
CA ALA A 442 -4.90 3.38 13.01
C ALA A 442 -4.70 2.74 11.64
N THR A 443 -4.27 3.54 10.69
CA THR A 443 -3.61 3.07 9.47
C THR A 443 -2.09 3.05 9.70
N HIS A 444 -1.32 2.61 8.71
CA HIS A 444 0.15 2.63 8.76
C HIS A 444 0.78 4.01 8.97
N ASP A 445 0.01 5.10 8.75
CA ASP A 445 0.45 6.50 8.89
C ASP A 445 0.29 7.05 10.30
N HIS A 446 -0.51 6.38 11.14
CA HIS A 446 -0.81 6.83 12.48
C HIS A 446 0.13 6.19 13.51
N PRO A 447 0.32 6.84 14.68
CA PRO A 447 0.95 6.18 15.81
C PRO A 447 0.16 4.93 16.21
N PRO A 448 0.83 3.88 16.71
CA PRO A 448 0.14 2.74 17.32
C PRO A 448 -0.72 3.15 18.51
N LEU A 449 -1.81 2.42 18.74
CA LEU A 449 -2.79 2.68 19.81
C LEU A 449 -2.15 2.87 21.19
N LYS A 450 -1.14 2.03 21.52
CA LYS A 450 -0.39 2.18 22.77
C LYS A 450 0.35 3.52 22.84
N THR A 451 0.96 3.95 21.75
CA THR A 451 1.67 5.24 21.69
C THR A 451 0.70 6.38 21.88
N ILE A 452 -0.45 6.37 21.19
CA ILE A 452 -1.52 7.39 21.37
C ILE A 452 -1.95 7.47 22.83
N TRP A 453 -2.23 6.32 23.44
CA TRP A 453 -2.68 6.27 24.84
C TRP A 453 -1.64 6.83 25.81
N GLU A 454 -0.37 6.46 25.66
CA GLU A 454 0.70 6.93 26.56
C GLU A 454 1.03 8.41 26.33
N GLU A 455 0.92 8.94 25.10
CA GLU A 455 1.04 10.37 24.82
C GLU A 455 -0.08 11.19 25.48
N LEU A 456 -1.33 10.70 25.42
CA LEU A 456 -2.44 11.31 26.15
C LEU A 456 -2.20 11.30 27.66
N ARG A 457 -1.75 10.17 28.21
CA ARG A 457 -1.42 10.04 29.63
C ARG A 457 -0.34 11.04 30.05
N GLU A 458 0.75 11.12 29.31
CA GLU A 458 1.84 12.06 29.57
C GLU A 458 1.37 13.52 29.51
N ALA A 459 0.55 13.86 28.50
CA ALA A 459 -0.03 15.21 28.40
C ALA A 459 -0.89 15.58 29.60
N ILE A 460 -1.68 14.63 30.11
CA ILE A 460 -2.49 14.84 31.31
C ILE A 460 -1.61 15.00 32.56
N GLU A 461 -0.63 14.12 32.76
CA GLU A 461 0.22 14.09 33.95
C GLU A 461 1.18 15.30 34.01
N THR A 462 1.74 15.72 32.87
CA THR A 462 2.78 16.77 32.83
C THR A 462 2.22 18.17 32.58
N ARG A 463 1.13 18.32 31.82
CA ARG A 463 0.56 19.60 31.41
C ARG A 463 -0.87 19.84 31.87
N ASN A 464 -1.46 18.88 32.61
CA ASN A 464 -2.87 18.88 33.00
C ASN A 464 -3.82 19.17 31.82
N ASP A 465 -3.51 18.56 30.64
CA ASP A 465 -4.19 18.81 29.38
C ASP A 465 -5.64 18.29 29.46
N GLY A 466 -6.60 19.21 29.42
CA GLY A 466 -8.03 18.88 29.47
C GLY A 466 -8.54 18.19 28.20
N HIS A 467 -7.98 18.50 27.04
CA HIS A 467 -8.34 17.85 25.79
C HIS A 467 -7.85 16.39 25.78
N ALA A 468 -6.59 16.16 26.17
CA ALA A 468 -6.05 14.80 26.29
C ALA A 468 -6.84 13.97 27.32
N ARG A 469 -7.28 14.58 28.43
CA ARG A 469 -8.14 13.92 29.43
C ARG A 469 -9.48 13.50 28.85
N TRP A 470 -10.12 14.38 28.07
CA TRP A 470 -11.38 14.10 27.40
C TRP A 470 -11.22 12.98 26.35
N GLU A 471 -10.17 13.04 25.55
CA GLU A 471 -9.93 12.04 24.51
C GLU A 471 -9.66 10.65 25.12
N MET A 472 -8.86 10.56 26.20
CA MET A 472 -8.66 9.29 26.92
C MET A 472 -9.97 8.77 27.52
N GLN A 473 -10.83 9.65 28.04
CA GLN A 473 -12.17 9.29 28.50
C GLN A 473 -13.02 8.71 27.35
N CYS A 474 -12.99 9.34 26.17
CA CYS A 474 -13.71 8.84 24.99
C CYS A 474 -13.24 7.45 24.56
N PHE A 475 -11.93 7.17 24.61
CA PHE A 475 -11.39 5.82 24.36
C PHE A 475 -11.92 4.81 25.39
N ALA A 476 -11.89 5.16 26.67
CA ALA A 476 -12.41 4.30 27.74
C ALA A 476 -13.90 4.00 27.54
N GLU A 477 -14.71 5.01 27.28
CA GLU A 477 -16.16 4.86 27.03
C GLU A 477 -16.44 4.03 25.77
N PHE A 478 -15.67 4.22 24.69
CA PHE A 478 -15.78 3.42 23.46
C PHE A 478 -15.51 1.94 23.74
N ALA A 479 -14.53 1.66 24.60
CA ALA A 479 -14.17 0.30 25.01
C ALA A 479 -15.09 -0.29 26.10
N GLY A 480 -16.00 0.52 26.68
CA GLY A 480 -16.86 0.11 27.79
C GLY A 480 -16.10 -0.05 29.09
N LEU A 481 -15.06 0.75 29.32
CA LEU A 481 -14.22 0.73 30.50
C LEU A 481 -14.61 1.84 31.49
N GLU A 482 -14.72 1.47 32.75
CA GLU A 482 -14.82 2.40 33.88
C GLU A 482 -13.48 2.42 34.64
N ILE A 483 -12.60 3.34 34.25
CA ILE A 483 -11.25 3.46 34.80
C ILE A 483 -10.94 4.89 35.23
N PRO A 484 -10.03 5.11 36.19
CA PRO A 484 -9.52 6.44 36.51
C PRO A 484 -8.80 7.05 35.28
N ILE A 485 -8.92 8.38 35.10
CA ILE A 485 -8.21 9.10 34.04
C ILE A 485 -7.26 10.11 34.70
N PRO A 486 -5.93 10.05 34.45
CA PRO A 486 -5.25 9.14 33.53
C PRO A 486 -5.04 7.72 34.08
N SER A 487 -4.90 6.76 33.18
CA SER A 487 -4.51 5.38 33.50
C SER A 487 -3.36 4.90 32.59
N PRO A 488 -2.43 4.06 33.07
CA PRO A 488 -1.40 3.44 32.22
C PRO A 488 -2.04 2.46 31.23
N PHE A 489 -1.38 2.21 30.11
CA PHE A 489 -1.82 1.23 29.10
C PHE A 489 -1.61 -0.20 29.61
N THR A 490 -2.60 -0.75 30.30
CA THR A 490 -2.54 -2.12 30.85
C THR A 490 -3.00 -3.16 29.82
N PRO A 491 -2.69 -4.45 30.04
CA PRO A 491 -3.23 -5.53 29.21
C PRO A 491 -4.76 -5.52 29.11
N GLU A 492 -5.46 -5.23 30.20
CA GLU A 492 -6.92 -5.20 30.28
C GLU A 492 -7.50 -4.06 29.43
N ILE A 493 -6.88 -2.88 29.45
CA ILE A 493 -7.25 -1.73 28.61
C ILE A 493 -6.99 -2.06 27.14
N HIS A 494 -5.82 -2.63 26.83
CA HIS A 494 -5.48 -3.08 25.47
C HIS A 494 -6.52 -4.05 24.92
N GLU A 495 -6.83 -5.11 25.68
CA GLU A 495 -7.80 -6.13 25.30
C GLU A 495 -9.21 -5.56 25.09
N ALA A 496 -9.64 -4.65 25.97
CA ALA A 496 -10.94 -4.01 25.86
C ALA A 496 -11.06 -3.13 24.61
N LEU A 497 -10.02 -2.35 24.30
CA LEU A 497 -9.96 -1.53 23.08
C LEU A 497 -10.03 -2.38 21.81
N ILE A 498 -9.21 -3.43 21.72
CA ILE A 498 -9.26 -4.36 20.57
C ILE A 498 -10.63 -5.04 20.49
N ALA A 499 -11.19 -5.47 21.61
CA ALA A 499 -12.52 -6.08 21.65
C ALA A 499 -13.63 -5.12 21.18
N ALA A 500 -13.57 -3.84 21.54
CA ALA A 500 -14.54 -2.84 21.10
C ALA A 500 -14.57 -2.68 19.57
N LEU A 501 -13.39 -2.72 18.94
CA LEU A 501 -13.28 -2.67 17.49
C LEU A 501 -14.01 -3.86 16.83
N PHE A 502 -13.77 -5.09 17.31
CA PHE A 502 -14.39 -6.30 16.76
C PHE A 502 -15.88 -6.45 17.12
N ARG A 503 -16.37 -5.78 18.15
CA ARG A 503 -17.81 -5.72 18.50
C ARG A 503 -18.57 -4.67 17.67
N SER A 504 -17.89 -3.84 16.88
CA SER A 504 -18.54 -2.84 16.04
C SER A 504 -19.49 -3.47 15.01
N ASN A 505 -20.42 -2.69 14.45
CA ASN A 505 -21.29 -3.17 13.37
C ASN A 505 -20.60 -3.13 11.99
N ALA A 506 -19.37 -2.63 11.88
CA ALA A 506 -18.65 -2.60 10.60
C ALA A 506 -18.51 -3.99 9.98
N TRP A 507 -18.50 -4.04 8.66
CA TRP A 507 -18.25 -5.28 7.92
C TRP A 507 -16.88 -5.85 8.26
N ILE A 508 -15.83 -5.02 8.17
CA ILE A 508 -14.44 -5.44 8.36
C ILE A 508 -13.75 -4.56 9.41
N PRO A 509 -13.78 -4.92 10.69
CA PRO A 509 -12.79 -4.38 11.62
C PRO A 509 -11.41 -4.95 11.34
N ILE A 510 -10.43 -4.06 11.21
CA ILE A 510 -9.02 -4.38 10.94
C ILE A 510 -8.18 -3.85 12.09
N CYS A 511 -7.31 -4.69 12.63
CA CYS A 511 -6.34 -4.29 13.62
C CYS A 511 -4.94 -4.24 12.99
N MET A 512 -4.22 -3.14 13.13
CA MET A 512 -2.81 -3.10 12.76
C MET A 512 -2.04 -4.10 13.62
N ILE A 513 -1.08 -4.82 13.03
CA ILE A 513 -0.36 -5.88 13.75
C ILE A 513 0.35 -5.36 15.00
N THR A 514 0.85 -4.14 14.99
CA THR A 514 1.44 -3.49 16.16
C THR A 514 0.40 -3.27 17.25
N ASP A 515 -0.79 -2.80 16.89
CA ASP A 515 -1.90 -2.61 17.84
C ASP A 515 -2.38 -3.96 18.39
N LEU A 516 -2.52 -4.97 17.53
CA LEU A 516 -2.89 -6.32 17.94
C LEU A 516 -1.91 -6.90 18.97
N LEU A 517 -0.62 -6.62 18.82
CA LEU A 517 0.44 -7.11 19.73
C LEU A 517 0.66 -6.21 20.95
N GLY A 518 0.04 -5.02 21.01
CA GLY A 518 0.28 -4.00 22.03
C GLY A 518 1.70 -3.43 21.99
N GLY A 519 2.26 -3.34 20.76
CA GLY A 519 3.59 -2.81 20.47
C GLY A 519 3.59 -1.29 20.25
N THR A 520 4.76 -0.77 19.86
CA THR A 520 4.99 0.65 19.54
C THR A 520 5.70 0.84 18.19
N GLU A 521 5.90 -0.23 17.43
CA GLU A 521 6.52 -0.16 16.10
C GLU A 521 5.63 0.65 15.15
N ARG A 522 6.14 1.76 14.66
CA ARG A 522 5.50 2.62 13.66
C ARG A 522 6.18 2.41 12.31
N PHE A 523 5.42 2.35 11.23
CA PHE A 523 5.92 2.00 9.90
C PHE A 523 6.14 3.21 9.01
N ASN A 524 5.38 4.29 9.23
CA ASN A 524 5.51 5.55 8.51
C ASN A 524 5.17 6.75 9.40
N VAL A 525 5.87 7.85 9.18
CA VAL A 525 5.55 9.19 9.70
C VAL A 525 5.36 10.10 8.49
N PRO A 526 4.12 10.45 8.12
CA PRO A 526 3.85 11.30 6.97
C PRO A 526 4.57 12.64 7.06
N GLY A 527 5.09 13.13 5.93
CA GLY A 527 5.81 14.41 5.85
C GLY A 527 7.21 14.40 6.46
N ALA A 528 7.64 13.33 7.14
CA ALA A 528 8.97 13.23 7.71
C ALA A 528 9.92 12.43 6.81
N VAL A 529 11.09 12.99 6.52
CA VAL A 529 12.22 12.23 5.95
C VAL A 529 12.89 11.50 7.11
N SER A 530 12.62 10.21 7.25
CA SER A 530 13.17 9.38 8.31
C SER A 530 13.69 8.06 7.76
N GLU A 531 14.88 7.64 8.21
CA GLU A 531 15.44 6.32 7.86
C GLU A 531 14.58 5.14 8.38
N THR A 532 13.69 5.40 9.33
CA THR A 532 12.78 4.38 9.88
C THR A 532 11.53 4.18 9.03
N ASN A 533 11.14 5.17 8.22
CA ASN A 533 9.99 5.04 7.33
C ASN A 533 10.20 3.85 6.37
N TRP A 534 9.16 3.03 6.24
CA TRP A 534 9.11 1.86 5.35
C TRP A 534 10.19 0.78 5.61
N SER A 535 10.94 0.90 6.72
CA SER A 535 12.03 -0.02 7.07
C SER A 535 11.84 -0.73 8.41
N THR A 536 11.01 -0.20 9.32
CA THR A 536 10.75 -0.79 10.64
C THR A 536 10.19 -2.21 10.49
N ARG A 537 10.77 -3.16 11.24
CA ARG A 537 10.34 -4.56 11.26
C ARG A 537 9.83 -4.94 12.65
N LEU A 538 8.92 -5.91 12.69
CA LEU A 538 8.51 -6.53 13.95
C LEU A 538 9.76 -7.09 14.68
N SER A 539 9.74 -7.02 16.00
CA SER A 539 10.86 -7.52 16.83
C SER A 539 10.99 -9.05 16.78
N GLN A 540 9.91 -9.77 16.46
CA GLN A 540 9.81 -11.22 16.49
C GLN A 540 9.37 -11.80 15.14
N THR A 541 9.78 -13.05 14.86
CA THR A 541 9.25 -13.81 13.72
C THR A 541 7.83 -14.31 14.03
N VAL A 542 7.05 -14.60 12.98
CA VAL A 542 5.69 -15.18 13.16
C VAL A 542 5.75 -16.46 13.99
N LYS A 543 6.76 -17.31 13.80
CA LYS A 543 6.96 -18.53 14.61
C LYS A 543 7.26 -18.24 16.08
N GLN A 544 7.99 -17.18 16.39
CA GLN A 544 8.26 -16.74 17.76
C GLN A 544 6.99 -16.19 18.43
N LEU A 545 6.19 -15.38 17.70
CA LEU A 545 4.89 -14.90 18.17
C LEU A 545 3.96 -16.04 18.55
N LYS A 546 3.92 -17.11 17.76
CA LYS A 546 3.13 -18.35 18.07
C LYS A 546 3.56 -19.07 19.34
N LYS A 547 4.77 -18.88 19.82
CA LYS A 547 5.32 -19.53 21.04
C LYS A 547 5.26 -18.61 22.27
N GLN A 548 5.01 -17.33 22.09
CA GLN A 548 5.00 -16.37 23.19
C GLN A 548 3.70 -16.48 23.99
N ARG A 549 3.81 -16.82 25.28
CA ARG A 549 2.66 -17.10 26.18
C ARG A 549 1.62 -15.97 26.17
N ARG A 550 2.06 -14.70 26.24
CA ARG A 550 1.18 -13.53 26.24
C ARG A 550 0.42 -13.41 24.92
N THR A 551 1.13 -13.52 23.79
CA THR A 551 0.54 -13.47 22.45
C THR A 551 -0.46 -14.60 22.23
N CYS A 552 -0.13 -15.82 22.65
CA CYS A 552 -1.06 -16.96 22.55
C CYS A 552 -2.34 -16.72 23.36
N ALA A 553 -2.22 -16.21 24.60
CA ALA A 553 -3.38 -15.92 25.44
C ALA A 553 -4.28 -14.85 24.81
N LEU A 554 -3.69 -13.76 24.32
CA LEU A 554 -4.40 -12.69 23.61
C LEU A 554 -5.13 -13.23 22.37
N MET A 555 -4.43 -13.99 21.53
CA MET A 555 -5.01 -14.53 20.29
C MET A 555 -6.14 -15.53 20.56
N GLN A 556 -6.04 -16.34 21.60
CA GLN A 556 -7.13 -17.22 22.05
C GLN A 556 -8.35 -16.44 22.51
N GLN A 557 -8.14 -15.30 23.19
CA GLN A 557 -9.22 -14.41 23.58
C GLN A 557 -9.87 -13.77 22.34
N MET A 558 -9.07 -13.29 21.39
CA MET A 558 -9.59 -12.76 20.12
C MET A 558 -10.38 -13.83 19.36
N GLN A 559 -9.90 -15.06 19.31
CA GLN A 559 -10.63 -16.17 18.67
C GLN A 559 -12.02 -16.36 19.26
N ARG A 560 -12.13 -16.41 20.61
CA ARG A 560 -13.43 -16.50 21.29
C ARG A 560 -14.33 -15.32 20.94
N LEU A 561 -13.77 -14.10 20.93
CA LEU A 561 -14.49 -12.88 20.57
C LEU A 561 -15.00 -12.92 19.12
N LEU A 562 -14.16 -13.35 18.18
CA LEU A 562 -14.56 -13.48 16.77
C LEU A 562 -15.68 -14.51 16.57
N GLN A 563 -15.65 -15.60 17.32
CA GLN A 563 -16.73 -16.60 17.35
C GLN A 563 -18.03 -15.99 17.89
N GLN A 564 -17.97 -15.26 19.03
CA GLN A 564 -19.12 -14.61 19.64
C GLN A 564 -19.75 -13.53 18.77
N THR A 565 -18.96 -12.85 17.97
CA THR A 565 -19.41 -11.77 17.06
C THR A 565 -19.74 -12.27 15.65
N GLY A 566 -19.67 -13.57 15.39
CA GLY A 566 -19.95 -14.18 14.08
C GLY A 566 -18.95 -13.79 12.99
N ARG A 567 -17.70 -13.44 13.37
CA ARG A 567 -16.64 -13.00 12.46
C ARG A 567 -15.57 -14.05 12.19
N ALA A 568 -15.57 -15.11 12.98
CA ALA A 568 -14.58 -16.18 12.83
C ALA A 568 -14.80 -16.93 11.51
N VAL A 569 -13.74 -17.07 10.72
CA VAL A 569 -13.77 -18.01 9.59
C VAL A 569 -13.67 -19.46 10.12
N ALA A 570 -14.33 -20.38 9.42
CA ALA A 570 -14.29 -21.79 9.80
C ALA A 570 -12.86 -22.33 9.61
N VAL A 571 -12.24 -22.75 10.70
CA VAL A 571 -10.97 -23.48 10.64
C VAL A 571 -11.23 -24.82 9.96
N GLN A 572 -10.79 -25.01 8.73
CA GLN A 572 -10.75 -26.34 8.16
C GLN A 572 -9.70 -27.15 8.93
N SER A 573 -10.18 -28.07 9.78
CA SER A 573 -9.29 -29.05 10.41
C SER A 573 -8.62 -29.85 9.30
N THR A 574 -7.36 -29.57 9.05
CA THR A 574 -6.50 -30.50 8.28
C THR A 574 -6.45 -31.80 9.05
N LYS A 575 -7.25 -32.79 8.62
CA LYS A 575 -7.08 -34.19 9.04
C LYS A 575 -5.81 -34.76 8.43
#